data_de28dbb5070df9e08daf2476b721d87c
#
_entry.id   de28dbb5070df9e08daf2476b721d87c
#
_cell.length_a   1.000
_cell.length_b   1.000
_cell.length_c   1.000
_cell.angle_alpha   90.00
_cell.angle_beta   90.00
_cell.angle_gamma   90.00
#
_symmetry.space_group_name_H-M   'P 1'
#
loop_
_entity.id
_entity.type
_entity.pdbx_description
1 polymer ?
#
loop_
_entity_poly.entity_id
_entity_poly.type
_entity_poly.pdbx_seq_one_letter_code
_entity_poly.pdbx_strand_id
1 'polypeptide(L)'
;SSFLASVGFIQRKFSVEKNIFQYDLPEDISYGNSVNLTAGMLSRSKEVMPYAGLSASYGEFTKIGYFNVKGQFGRFFNSDDQNRESFRLDGTYFTNLMDWKFANVRHFFSPTLALGNPQHNFSYRDRINLSGADEFPVYNYDYIGTKKLVLRYQLQLFVNKTWKNFHFSPYLTTAVGWLGMPDDRLL
;
A
#
# COMPACT_ATOMS: atom_id res chain seq x y z
N SER A 1 -26.41 7.94 3.47
CA SER A 1 -25.88 8.87 2.46
C SER A 1 -24.55 9.45 2.92
N SER A 2 -23.67 9.80 1.98
CA SER A 2 -22.39 10.44 2.28
C SER A 2 -22.17 11.60 1.29
N PHE A 3 -21.54 12.65 1.79
CA PHE A 3 -21.03 13.75 1.00
C PHE A 3 -19.57 13.97 1.38
N LEU A 4 -18.68 13.93 0.40
CA LEU A 4 -17.25 14.16 0.60
C LEU A 4 -16.75 15.13 -0.47
N ALA A 5 -15.91 16.07 -0.06
CA ALA A 5 -15.19 17.00 -0.92
C ALA A 5 -13.69 16.85 -0.66
N SER A 6 -12.90 16.93 -1.72
CA SER A 6 -11.43 16.80 -1.61
C SER A 6 -10.75 17.91 -2.39
N VAL A 7 -9.64 18.39 -1.84
CA VAL A 7 -8.72 19.29 -2.52
C VAL A 7 -7.31 18.73 -2.39
N GLY A 8 -6.56 18.76 -3.48
CA GLY A 8 -5.21 18.19 -3.48
C GLY A 8 -4.25 18.95 -4.38
N PHE A 9 -2.97 18.79 -4.07
CA PHE A 9 -1.84 19.22 -4.86
C PHE A 9 -1.05 17.99 -5.30
N ILE A 10 -0.72 17.92 -6.59
CA ILE A 10 0.04 16.82 -7.18
C ILE A 10 1.14 17.40 -8.07
N GLN A 11 2.38 17.00 -7.78
CA GLN A 11 3.52 17.22 -8.65
C GLN A 11 4.05 15.85 -9.07
N ARG A 12 3.85 15.47 -10.32
CA ARG A 12 4.22 14.16 -10.84
C ARG A 12 5.16 14.29 -12.02
N LYS A 13 6.21 13.48 -12.00
CA LYS A 13 7.12 13.25 -13.10
C LYS A 13 7.11 11.76 -13.44
N PHE A 14 7.64 11.42 -14.62
CA PHE A 14 7.74 10.04 -15.08
C PHE A 14 9.16 9.73 -15.50
N SER A 15 9.64 8.55 -15.19
CA SER A 15 10.85 7.95 -15.71
C SER A 15 10.48 6.70 -16.48
N VAL A 16 11.06 6.52 -17.64
CA VAL A 16 10.87 5.31 -18.44
C VAL A 16 11.94 4.30 -18.04
N GLU A 17 11.49 3.22 -17.41
CA GLU A 17 12.34 2.15 -16.92
C GLU A 17 12.07 0.87 -17.70
N LYS A 18 13.09 0.04 -17.88
CA LYS A 18 12.94 -1.30 -18.46
C LYS A 18 13.12 -2.37 -17.39
N ASN A 19 12.58 -3.55 -17.64
CA ASN A 19 12.71 -4.69 -16.74
C ASN A 19 12.22 -4.38 -15.31
N ILE A 20 11.04 -3.78 -15.19
CA ILE A 20 10.35 -3.64 -13.90
C ILE A 20 9.54 -4.92 -13.66
N PHE A 21 8.50 -5.16 -14.44
CA PHE A 21 7.67 -6.37 -14.37
C PHE A 21 7.76 -7.22 -15.63
N GLN A 22 8.04 -6.60 -16.77
CA GLN A 22 8.10 -7.26 -18.07
C GLN A 22 9.48 -7.15 -18.68
N TYR A 23 9.89 -8.22 -19.41
CA TYR A 23 11.20 -8.28 -20.05
C TYR A 23 11.33 -7.24 -21.17
N ASP A 24 12.34 -6.37 -21.07
CA ASP A 24 12.73 -5.33 -22.05
C ASP A 24 11.63 -4.37 -22.53
N LEU A 25 10.45 -4.40 -21.89
CA LEU A 25 9.40 -3.43 -22.18
C LEU A 25 9.63 -2.15 -21.38
N PRO A 26 9.49 -0.98 -22.02
CA PRO A 26 9.52 0.30 -21.32
C PRO A 26 8.24 0.46 -20.47
N GLU A 27 8.42 0.80 -19.21
CA GLU A 27 7.36 1.03 -18.24
C GLU A 27 7.51 2.41 -17.62
N ASP A 28 6.43 3.19 -17.61
CA ASP A 28 6.41 4.54 -17.03
C ASP A 28 6.24 4.46 -15.52
N ILE A 29 7.29 4.81 -14.80
CA ILE A 29 7.28 4.89 -13.33
C ILE A 29 7.09 6.33 -12.89
N SER A 30 6.00 6.60 -12.21
CA SER A 30 5.72 7.95 -11.69
C SER A 30 6.46 8.21 -10.38
N TYR A 31 7.04 9.41 -10.24
CA TYR A 31 7.67 9.90 -9.02
C TYR A 31 7.29 11.36 -8.75
N GLY A 32 7.56 11.85 -7.55
CA GLY A 32 7.17 13.18 -7.09
C GLY A 32 6.34 13.13 -5.82
N ASN A 33 5.54 14.14 -5.60
CA ASN A 33 4.78 14.30 -4.37
C ASN A 33 3.30 14.56 -4.63
N SER A 34 2.48 14.18 -3.68
CA SER A 34 1.07 14.56 -3.63
C SER A 34 0.62 14.75 -2.18
N VAL A 35 -0.29 15.70 -2.00
CA VAL A 35 -1.01 15.90 -0.74
C VAL A 35 -2.47 16.12 -1.09
N ASN A 36 -3.36 15.45 -0.38
CA ASN A 36 -4.80 15.58 -0.56
C ASN A 36 -5.50 15.67 0.80
N LEU A 37 -6.37 16.64 0.93
CA LEU A 37 -7.27 16.86 2.07
C LEU A 37 -8.68 16.51 1.66
N THR A 38 -9.37 15.74 2.49
CA THR A 38 -10.76 15.34 2.29
C THR A 38 -11.57 15.73 3.51
N ALA A 39 -12.71 16.35 3.32
CA ALA A 39 -13.65 16.64 4.38
C ALA A 39 -15.08 16.31 3.93
N GLY A 40 -15.95 16.01 4.87
CA GLY A 40 -17.35 15.75 4.55
C GLY A 40 -18.16 15.21 5.70
N MET A 41 -19.28 14.59 5.36
CA MET A 41 -20.26 14.08 6.32
C MET A 41 -20.77 12.72 5.86
N LEU A 42 -20.89 11.80 6.80
CA LEU A 42 -21.55 10.50 6.63
C LEU A 42 -22.84 10.50 7.46
N SER A 43 -23.98 10.33 6.80
CA SER A 43 -25.28 10.17 7.48
C SER A 43 -25.65 8.70 7.49
N ARG A 44 -25.79 8.13 8.69
CA ARG A 44 -26.14 6.73 8.92
C ARG A 44 -27.10 6.63 10.11
N SER A 45 -28.24 5.94 9.94
CA SER A 45 -29.20 5.62 11.02
C SER A 45 -29.61 6.84 11.86
N LYS A 46 -29.84 8.03 11.22
CA LYS A 46 -30.15 9.33 11.83
C LYS A 46 -28.97 10.06 12.50
N GLU A 47 -27.77 9.49 12.53
CA GLU A 47 -26.58 10.18 12.98
C GLU A 47 -25.81 10.78 11.82
N VAL A 48 -25.30 11.99 12.01
CA VAL A 48 -24.42 12.68 11.05
C VAL A 48 -23.02 12.71 11.66
N MET A 49 -22.08 12.04 10.99
CA MET A 49 -20.69 11.99 11.42
C MET A 49 -19.82 12.81 10.46
N PRO A 50 -19.27 13.93 10.92
CA PRO A 50 -18.27 14.67 10.16
C PRO A 50 -17.02 13.79 9.94
N TYR A 51 -16.38 13.99 8.81
CA TYR A 51 -15.14 13.26 8.42
C TYR A 51 -14.07 14.24 8.00
N ALA A 52 -12.85 13.98 8.42
CA ALA A 52 -11.64 14.63 7.90
C ALA A 52 -10.60 13.56 7.55
N GLY A 53 -9.93 13.75 6.41
CA GLY A 53 -8.90 12.85 5.93
C GLY A 53 -7.74 13.61 5.30
N LEU A 54 -6.54 13.06 5.49
CA LEU A 54 -5.29 13.53 4.89
C LEU A 54 -4.64 12.34 4.19
N SER A 55 -4.20 12.52 2.95
CA SER A 55 -3.29 11.61 2.30
C SER A 55 -2.09 12.36 1.72
N ALA A 56 -0.91 11.77 1.86
CA ALA A 56 0.31 12.29 1.28
C ALA A 56 1.11 11.17 0.67
N SER A 57 1.79 11.42 -0.44
CA SER A 57 2.73 10.48 -1.03
C SER A 57 3.98 11.19 -1.51
N TYR A 58 5.10 10.48 -1.45
CA TYR A 58 6.38 10.91 -1.97
C TYR A 58 7.08 9.74 -2.64
N GLY A 59 7.56 9.94 -3.86
CA GLY A 59 8.33 8.96 -4.60
C GLY A 59 9.52 9.59 -5.30
N GLU A 60 10.67 8.89 -5.29
CA GLU A 60 11.93 9.39 -5.83
C GLU A 60 12.79 8.24 -6.35
N PHE A 61 13.57 8.55 -7.40
CA PHE A 61 14.67 7.69 -7.85
C PHE A 61 15.96 8.08 -7.14
N THR A 62 16.62 7.10 -6.57
CA THR A 62 17.90 7.26 -5.86
C THR A 62 19.02 6.50 -6.55
N LYS A 63 20.24 6.63 -6.04
CA LYS A 63 21.41 5.86 -6.54
C LYS A 63 21.25 4.34 -6.34
N ILE A 64 20.41 3.90 -5.43
CA ILE A 64 20.22 2.48 -5.09
C ILE A 64 18.90 1.90 -5.60
N GLY A 65 18.06 2.71 -6.22
CA GLY A 65 16.76 2.28 -6.76
C GLY A 65 15.68 3.34 -6.55
N TYR A 66 14.46 2.93 -6.74
CA TYR A 66 13.26 3.75 -6.56
C TYR A 66 12.57 3.44 -5.23
N PHE A 67 12.05 4.47 -4.60
CA PHE A 67 11.13 4.30 -3.47
C PHE A 67 9.91 5.20 -3.62
N ASN A 68 8.80 4.74 -3.07
CA ASN A 68 7.57 5.49 -2.90
C ASN A 68 6.99 5.18 -1.53
N VAL A 69 6.54 6.21 -0.83
CA VAL A 69 5.83 6.09 0.45
C VAL A 69 4.54 6.87 0.37
N LYS A 70 3.45 6.26 0.80
CA LYS A 70 2.12 6.86 0.86
C LYS A 70 1.53 6.70 2.25
N GLY A 71 1.25 7.82 2.90
CA GLY A 71 0.56 7.88 4.18
C GLY A 71 -0.89 8.35 4.00
N GLN A 72 -1.80 7.76 4.75
CA GLN A 72 -3.21 8.14 4.79
C GLN A 72 -3.68 8.15 6.24
N PHE A 73 -4.38 9.20 6.61
CA PHE A 73 -5.04 9.32 7.90
C PHE A 73 -6.48 9.77 7.69
N GLY A 74 -7.40 9.17 8.43
CA GLY A 74 -8.81 9.52 8.38
C GLY A 74 -9.44 9.45 9.76
N ARG A 75 -10.34 10.40 10.07
CA ARG A 75 -11.05 10.45 11.31
C ARG A 75 -12.52 10.81 11.10
N PHE A 76 -13.41 10.04 11.71
CA PHE A 76 -14.81 10.38 11.90
C PHE A 76 -14.99 11.00 13.30
N PHE A 77 -15.68 12.11 13.35
CA PHE A 77 -16.03 12.79 14.59
C PHE A 77 -17.46 12.40 14.97
N ASN A 78 -17.64 11.87 16.17
CA ASN A 78 -18.96 11.54 16.71
C ASN A 78 -19.22 12.32 17.99
N SER A 79 -20.48 12.68 18.23
CA SER A 79 -20.92 13.42 19.44
C SER A 79 -20.75 12.66 20.74
N ASP A 80 -20.65 11.33 20.70
CA ASP A 80 -20.56 10.45 21.87
C ASP A 80 -19.13 10.06 22.26
N ASP A 81 -18.14 10.88 21.92
CA ASP A 81 -16.70 10.61 22.17
C ASP A 81 -16.15 9.33 21.48
N GLN A 82 -16.91 8.74 20.57
CA GLN A 82 -16.54 7.54 19.82
C GLN A 82 -15.87 7.90 18.49
N ASN A 83 -14.76 8.63 18.57
CA ASN A 83 -13.99 8.97 17.38
C ASN A 83 -13.38 7.71 16.76
N ARG A 84 -13.60 7.53 15.45
CA ARG A 84 -13.01 6.42 14.70
C ARG A 84 -11.88 6.94 13.85
N GLU A 85 -10.71 6.41 14.09
CA GLU A 85 -9.50 6.82 13.40
C GLU A 85 -8.92 5.66 12.60
N SER A 86 -8.35 5.97 11.47
CA SER A 86 -7.59 5.03 10.66
C SER A 86 -6.31 5.67 10.17
N PHE A 87 -5.22 4.94 10.25
CA PHE A 87 -3.93 5.29 9.68
C PHE A 87 -3.45 4.17 8.78
N ARG A 88 -2.96 4.51 7.59
CA ARG A 88 -2.34 3.56 6.67
C ARG A 88 -1.05 4.14 6.13
N LEU A 89 -0.01 3.32 6.09
CA LEU A 89 1.27 3.62 5.49
C LEU A 89 1.64 2.49 4.52
N ASP A 90 1.79 2.84 3.27
CA ASP A 90 2.23 1.93 2.21
C ASP A 90 3.61 2.37 1.73
N GLY A 91 4.50 1.43 1.58
CA GLY A 91 5.82 1.62 0.99
C GLY A 91 6.01 0.76 -0.26
N THR A 92 6.77 1.26 -1.20
CA THR A 92 7.27 0.49 -2.34
C THR A 92 8.72 0.86 -2.57
N TYR A 93 9.58 -0.12 -2.62
CA TYR A 93 10.98 0.05 -2.98
C TYR A 93 11.36 -1.01 -3.99
N PHE A 94 12.09 -0.63 -5.04
CA PHE A 94 12.77 -1.58 -5.89
C PHE A 94 14.20 -1.14 -6.19
N THR A 95 15.11 -2.11 -6.29
CA THR A 95 16.53 -1.86 -6.57
C THR A 95 16.75 -1.42 -8.01
N ASN A 96 17.90 -0.81 -8.28
CA ASN A 96 18.40 -0.78 -9.65
C ASN A 96 18.52 -2.19 -10.21
N LEU A 97 18.49 -2.30 -11.54
CA LEU A 97 18.73 -3.57 -12.19
C LEU A 97 20.17 -4.02 -11.94
N MET A 98 20.34 -5.19 -11.36
CA MET A 98 21.65 -5.78 -11.07
C MET A 98 21.96 -6.82 -12.13
N ASP A 99 23.13 -6.72 -12.74
CA ASP A 99 23.59 -7.64 -13.78
C ASP A 99 24.28 -8.86 -13.16
N TRP A 100 23.71 -10.04 -13.40
CA TRP A 100 24.34 -11.33 -13.11
C TRP A 100 24.65 -12.04 -14.43
N LYS A 101 25.66 -12.92 -14.42
CA LYS A 101 26.15 -13.61 -15.63
C LYS A 101 25.04 -14.23 -16.52
N PHE A 102 23.95 -14.70 -15.92
CA PHE A 102 22.89 -15.43 -16.60
C PHE A 102 21.53 -14.71 -16.61
N ALA A 103 21.36 -13.71 -15.76
CA ALA A 103 20.09 -12.97 -15.63
C ALA A 103 20.35 -11.60 -15.02
N ASN A 104 19.52 -10.64 -15.38
CA ASN A 104 19.40 -9.39 -14.64
C ASN A 104 18.41 -9.58 -13.49
N VAL A 105 18.67 -8.95 -12.36
CA VAL A 105 17.93 -9.17 -11.11
C VAL A 105 17.42 -7.86 -10.57
N ARG A 106 16.18 -7.88 -10.08
CA ARG A 106 15.57 -6.76 -9.36
C ARG A 106 14.86 -7.26 -8.10
N HIS A 107 15.04 -6.56 -7.01
CA HIS A 107 14.36 -6.84 -5.76
C HIS A 107 13.29 -5.80 -5.49
N PHE A 108 12.13 -6.24 -5.01
CA PHE A 108 11.02 -5.40 -4.61
C PHE A 108 10.70 -5.63 -3.14
N PHE A 109 10.43 -4.55 -2.42
CA PHE A 109 9.98 -4.54 -1.02
C PHE A 109 8.74 -3.68 -0.91
N SER A 110 7.67 -4.23 -0.36
CA SER A 110 6.39 -3.54 -0.22
C SER A 110 5.83 -3.73 1.20
N PRO A 111 6.25 -2.87 2.16
CA PRO A 111 5.65 -2.83 3.49
C PRO A 111 4.29 -2.13 3.46
N THR A 112 3.33 -2.65 4.19
CA THR A 112 2.03 -2.03 4.46
C THR A 112 1.75 -2.08 5.96
N LEU A 113 1.48 -0.93 6.56
CA LEU A 113 1.00 -0.78 7.93
C LEU A 113 -0.40 -0.18 7.88
N ALA A 114 -1.35 -0.79 8.56
CA ALA A 114 -2.67 -0.23 8.74
C ALA A 114 -3.07 -0.33 10.22
N LEU A 115 -3.50 0.79 10.79
CA LEU A 115 -3.92 0.92 12.17
C LEU A 115 -5.32 1.51 12.19
N GLY A 116 -6.25 0.85 12.86
CA GLY A 116 -7.57 1.35 13.15
C GLY A 116 -7.75 1.46 14.66
N ASN A 117 -8.41 2.52 15.11
CA ASN A 117 -8.80 2.66 16.50
C ASN A 117 -10.33 2.65 16.59
N PRO A 118 -10.96 1.47 16.68
CA PRO A 118 -12.39 1.35 16.92
C PRO A 118 -12.63 1.46 18.43
N GLN A 119 -13.17 2.57 18.90
CA GLN A 119 -13.57 2.68 20.31
C GLN A 119 -14.89 1.92 20.54
N HIS A 120 -14.97 1.21 21.64
CA HIS A 120 -16.08 0.57 22.37
C HIS A 120 -17.16 -0.23 21.61
N ASN A 121 -17.56 0.10 20.40
CA ASN A 121 -18.55 -0.66 19.61
C ASN A 121 -17.93 -1.17 18.30
N PHE A 122 -17.04 -2.15 18.43
CA PHE A 122 -16.37 -2.80 17.34
C PHE A 122 -17.34 -3.55 16.42
N SER A 123 -17.75 -2.90 15.33
CA SER A 123 -18.56 -3.54 14.31
C SER A 123 -17.70 -4.37 13.37
N TYR A 124 -18.24 -5.46 12.83
CA TYR A 124 -17.60 -6.25 11.77
C TYR A 124 -17.07 -5.39 10.60
N ARG A 125 -17.71 -4.26 10.34
CA ARG A 125 -17.34 -3.32 9.25
C ARG A 125 -16.12 -2.45 9.55
N ASP A 126 -15.71 -2.36 10.81
CA ASP A 126 -14.55 -1.55 11.23
C ASP A 126 -13.26 -2.40 11.25
N ARG A 127 -13.36 -3.65 10.85
CA ARG A 127 -12.26 -4.62 10.85
C ARG A 127 -11.39 -4.49 9.62
N ILE A 128 -10.08 -4.62 9.83
CA ILE A 128 -9.07 -4.69 8.78
C ILE A 128 -8.86 -6.16 8.43
N ASN A 129 -8.98 -6.51 7.16
CA ASN A 129 -8.66 -7.85 6.68
C ASN A 129 -7.17 -7.95 6.32
N LEU A 130 -6.52 -9.05 6.69
CA LEU A 130 -5.15 -9.34 6.30
C LEU A 130 -5.06 -9.69 4.80
N SER A 131 -6.10 -10.34 4.27
CA SER A 131 -6.10 -10.80 2.88
C SER A 131 -6.29 -9.64 1.91
N GLY A 132 -5.46 -9.61 0.89
CA GLY A 132 -5.53 -8.70 -0.24
C GLY A 132 -4.68 -9.26 -1.37
N ALA A 133 -5.15 -9.19 -2.61
CA ALA A 133 -4.44 -9.75 -3.76
C ALA A 133 -3.03 -9.16 -3.91
N ASP A 134 -2.87 -7.88 -3.57
CA ASP A 134 -1.61 -7.15 -3.68
C ASP A 134 -0.80 -7.12 -2.38
N GLU A 135 -1.34 -7.61 -1.27
CA GLU A 135 -0.69 -7.55 0.04
C GLU A 135 -0.30 -8.95 0.55
N PHE A 136 -1.28 -9.72 0.98
CA PHE A 136 -1.08 -11.06 1.53
C PHE A 136 -2.09 -12.03 0.90
N PRO A 137 -1.66 -12.93 0.01
CA PRO A 137 -2.56 -13.81 -0.75
C PRO A 137 -3.05 -14.98 0.12
N VAL A 138 -3.95 -14.70 1.05
CA VAL A 138 -4.63 -15.71 1.87
C VAL A 138 -6.11 -15.74 1.49
N TYR A 139 -6.62 -16.91 1.18
CA TYR A 139 -8.03 -17.13 0.81
C TYR A 139 -8.98 -17.21 2.02
N ASN A 140 -8.50 -17.03 3.23
CA ASN A 140 -9.32 -17.15 4.42
C ASN A 140 -9.77 -15.78 4.93
N TYR A 141 -11.09 -15.55 4.98
CA TYR A 141 -11.71 -14.31 5.47
C TYR A 141 -11.67 -14.14 7.00
N ASP A 142 -11.17 -15.12 7.74
CA ASP A 142 -11.19 -15.14 9.21
C ASP A 142 -10.03 -14.37 9.87
N TYR A 143 -9.07 -13.89 9.05
CA TYR A 143 -7.97 -13.06 9.54
C TYR A 143 -8.36 -11.59 9.60
N ILE A 144 -9.06 -11.21 10.66
CA ILE A 144 -9.62 -9.86 10.83
C ILE A 144 -9.11 -9.26 12.14
N GLY A 145 -8.62 -8.04 12.08
CA GLY A 145 -8.09 -7.29 13.22
C GLY A 145 -8.31 -5.79 13.10
N THR A 146 -7.67 -5.03 13.95
CA THR A 146 -7.67 -3.57 13.91
C THR A 146 -6.30 -2.99 13.54
N LYS A 147 -5.27 -3.83 13.63
CA LYS A 147 -3.89 -3.47 13.31
C LYS A 147 -3.35 -4.51 12.34
N LYS A 148 -2.70 -4.07 11.28
CA LYS A 148 -2.10 -4.95 10.27
C LYS A 148 -0.71 -4.46 9.89
N LEU A 149 0.25 -5.38 9.86
CA LEU A 149 1.55 -5.18 9.26
C LEU A 149 1.79 -6.29 8.24
N VAL A 150 2.09 -5.92 7.01
CA VAL A 150 2.48 -6.86 5.95
C VAL A 150 3.82 -6.42 5.39
N LEU A 151 4.75 -7.36 5.29
CA LEU A 151 6.03 -7.18 4.60
C LEU A 151 6.06 -8.13 3.42
N ARG A 152 6.03 -7.59 2.22
CA ARG A 152 6.12 -8.36 0.97
C ARG A 152 7.47 -8.12 0.33
N TYR A 153 8.09 -9.21 -0.10
CA TYR A 153 9.31 -9.22 -0.89
C TYR A 153 9.10 -9.98 -2.18
N GLN A 154 9.61 -9.46 -3.28
CA GLN A 154 9.62 -10.14 -4.58
C GLN A 154 11.02 -10.05 -5.18
N LEU A 155 11.51 -11.18 -5.63
CA LEU A 155 12.70 -11.32 -6.47
C LEU A 155 12.25 -11.52 -7.91
N GLN A 156 12.66 -10.64 -8.81
CA GLN A 156 12.38 -10.74 -10.25
C GLN A 156 13.68 -11.02 -10.99
N LEU A 157 13.67 -12.04 -11.83
CA LEU A 157 14.79 -12.41 -12.69
C LEU A 157 14.41 -12.15 -14.15
N PHE A 158 15.34 -11.62 -14.92
CA PHE A 158 15.22 -11.42 -16.36
C PHE A 158 16.35 -12.21 -17.03
N VAL A 159 16.04 -13.42 -17.52
CA VAL A 159 17.04 -14.36 -18.04
C VAL A 159 17.58 -13.86 -19.38
N ASN A 160 18.90 -13.69 -19.48
CA ASN A 160 19.58 -13.15 -20.66
C ASN A 160 19.52 -14.09 -21.87
N LYS A 161 19.26 -15.39 -21.66
CA LYS A 161 19.17 -16.38 -22.73
C LYS A 161 17.74 -16.54 -23.24
N THR A 162 17.57 -16.45 -24.54
CA THR A 162 16.34 -16.82 -25.22
C THR A 162 16.28 -18.33 -25.45
N TRP A 163 15.13 -18.92 -25.24
CA TRP A 163 14.82 -20.29 -25.62
C TRP A 163 13.66 -20.31 -26.62
N LYS A 164 13.91 -20.75 -27.85
CA LYS A 164 12.91 -20.77 -28.93
C LYS A 164 12.16 -19.45 -29.11
N ASN A 165 12.88 -18.33 -29.09
CA ASN A 165 12.36 -16.94 -29.16
C ASN A 165 11.51 -16.49 -27.97
N PHE A 166 11.53 -17.23 -26.85
CA PHE A 166 10.88 -16.81 -25.60
C PHE A 166 11.91 -16.25 -24.61
N HIS A 167 11.56 -15.14 -23.97
CA HIS A 167 12.28 -14.57 -22.84
C HIS A 167 11.63 -15.03 -21.53
N PHE A 168 12.42 -15.50 -20.59
CA PHE A 168 11.93 -15.95 -19.29
C PHE A 168 12.19 -14.88 -18.23
N SER A 169 11.12 -14.56 -17.51
CA SER A 169 11.17 -13.62 -16.38
C SER A 169 10.53 -14.25 -15.14
N PRO A 170 11.14 -15.30 -14.56
CA PRO A 170 10.59 -15.92 -13.37
C PRO A 170 10.68 -14.97 -12.17
N TYR A 171 9.73 -15.09 -11.26
CA TYR A 171 9.74 -14.34 -10.03
C TYR A 171 9.40 -15.22 -8.82
N LEU A 172 9.92 -14.83 -7.67
CA LEU A 172 9.59 -15.41 -6.38
C LEU A 172 9.00 -14.31 -5.50
N THR A 173 7.82 -14.55 -4.96
CA THR A 173 7.19 -13.64 -4.00
C THR A 173 7.02 -14.32 -2.66
N THR A 174 7.40 -13.62 -1.59
CA THR A 174 7.15 -14.02 -0.22
C THR A 174 6.47 -12.87 0.52
N ALA A 175 5.60 -13.20 1.47
CA ALA A 175 4.96 -12.21 2.32
C ALA A 175 4.87 -12.73 3.76
N VAL A 176 5.11 -11.83 4.71
CA VAL A 176 4.88 -12.06 6.13
C VAL A 176 3.85 -11.05 6.59
N GLY A 177 2.78 -11.55 7.20
CA GLY A 177 1.69 -10.73 7.70
C GLY A 177 1.53 -10.91 9.20
N TRP A 178 1.28 -9.80 9.89
CA TRP A 178 0.90 -9.77 11.29
C TRP A 178 -0.39 -8.99 11.45
N LEU A 179 -1.26 -9.49 12.31
CA LEU A 179 -2.57 -8.93 12.60
C LEU A 179 -2.77 -8.84 14.11
N GLY A 180 -3.19 -7.69 14.59
CA GLY A 180 -3.45 -7.45 16.02
C GLY A 180 -4.86 -6.97 16.29
N MET A 181 -5.32 -7.24 17.50
CA MET A 181 -6.55 -6.70 18.09
C MET A 181 -6.29 -5.34 18.76
N PRO A 182 -7.32 -4.59 19.20
CA PRO A 182 -7.14 -3.25 19.78
C PRO A 182 -6.17 -3.23 20.96
N ASP A 183 -6.21 -4.23 21.81
CA ASP A 183 -5.42 -4.33 23.05
C ASP A 183 -4.01 -4.94 22.84
N ASP A 184 -3.73 -5.46 21.65
CA ASP A 184 -2.43 -6.04 21.35
C ASP A 184 -1.36 -4.94 21.17
N ARG A 185 -0.18 -5.15 21.76
CA ARG A 185 0.99 -4.36 21.42
C ARG A 185 1.48 -4.79 20.02
N LEU A 186 1.89 -3.83 19.23
CA LEU A 186 2.42 -4.10 17.88
C LEU A 186 3.78 -4.81 17.89
N LEU A 187 4.49 -4.75 19.03
CA LEU A 187 5.76 -5.42 19.34
C LEU A 187 5.90 -5.53 20.87
#